data_363ccc27a5833a93df3a7ced1bfa1d9c
#
_entry.id   363ccc27a5833a93df3a7ced1bfa1d9c
#
_cell.length_a   1.000
_cell.length_b   1.000
_cell.length_c   1.000
_cell.angle_alpha   90.00
_cell.angle_beta   90.00
_cell.angle_gamma   90.00
#
_symmetry.space_group_name_H-M   'P 1'
#
loop_
_entity.id
_entity.type
_entity.pdbx_description
1 polymer ?
#
loop_
_entity_poly.entity_id
_entity_poly.type
_entity_poly.pdbx_seq_one_letter_code
_entity_poly.pdbx_strand_id
1 'polypeptide(L)'
;EEVEEAAKKARCYDFIMNLPQGFDTVIGEGGASLSGGEKQRISIARCILKDAPIVILDEATASVDLDNERHIQEAITELVRGKTLLVIAHRLNTIRAADKIVVVSEGKIAEQGTHDQLLKRGGIYNNFIHLRERQRLAENG
;
A
#
# COMPACT_ATOMS: atom_id res chain seq x y z
N GLU A 1 -10.55 4.58 -23.23
CA GLU A 1 -10.26 5.90 -22.66
C GLU A 1 -10.18 5.84 -21.12
N GLU A 2 -11.27 5.48 -20.40
CA GLU A 2 -11.26 5.40 -18.91
C GLU A 2 -10.22 4.41 -18.37
N VAL A 3 -10.04 3.26 -19.02
CA VAL A 3 -9.03 2.24 -18.66
C VAL A 3 -7.61 2.80 -18.81
N GLU A 4 -7.35 3.53 -19.88
CA GLU A 4 -6.04 4.14 -20.13
C GLU A 4 -5.74 5.25 -19.11
N GLU A 5 -6.73 6.07 -18.78
CA GLU A 5 -6.57 7.09 -17.72
C GLU A 5 -6.27 6.47 -16.35
N ALA A 6 -6.99 5.41 -15.99
CA ALA A 6 -6.74 4.68 -14.75
C ALA A 6 -5.33 4.06 -14.75
N ALA A 7 -4.89 3.50 -15.87
CA ALA A 7 -3.56 2.94 -16.02
C ALA A 7 -2.45 4.01 -15.89
N LYS A 8 -2.66 5.21 -16.44
CA LYS A 8 -1.74 6.34 -16.28
C LYS A 8 -1.65 6.81 -14.84
N LYS A 9 -2.79 6.96 -14.15
CA LYS A 9 -2.85 7.32 -12.73
C LYS A 9 -2.18 6.27 -11.84
N ALA A 10 -2.32 5.00 -12.18
CA ALA A 10 -1.69 3.89 -11.46
C ALA A 10 -0.23 3.62 -11.89
N ARG A 11 0.36 4.45 -12.74
CA ARG A 11 1.74 4.28 -13.23
C ARG A 11 1.99 2.92 -13.90
N CYS A 12 0.98 2.36 -14.56
CA CYS A 12 1.10 1.07 -15.25
C CYS A 12 0.93 1.16 -16.77
N TYR A 13 0.55 2.30 -17.32
CA TYR A 13 0.32 2.48 -18.76
C TYR A 13 1.54 2.13 -19.59
N ASP A 14 2.71 2.67 -19.28
CA ASP A 14 3.91 2.52 -20.09
C ASP A 14 4.38 1.06 -20.19
N PHE A 15 4.40 0.33 -19.06
CA PHE A 15 4.79 -1.07 -19.13
C PHE A 15 3.74 -1.94 -19.81
N ILE A 16 2.44 -1.63 -19.69
CA ILE A 16 1.37 -2.33 -20.41
C ILE A 16 1.55 -2.16 -21.90
N MET A 17 1.84 -0.93 -22.37
CA MET A 17 2.06 -0.66 -23.80
C MET A 17 3.31 -1.35 -24.35
N ASN A 18 4.27 -1.69 -23.51
CA ASN A 18 5.46 -2.47 -23.88
C ASN A 18 5.21 -4.00 -23.92
N LEU A 19 4.05 -4.48 -23.48
CA LEU A 19 3.67 -5.88 -23.63
C LEU A 19 3.32 -6.21 -25.09
N PRO A 20 3.47 -7.47 -25.53
CA PRO A 20 3.30 -7.86 -26.94
C PRO A 20 1.97 -7.43 -27.60
N GLN A 21 0.90 -7.37 -26.81
CA GLN A 21 -0.45 -7.01 -27.26
C GLN A 21 -1.04 -5.85 -26.42
N GLY A 22 -0.19 -5.07 -25.72
CA GLY A 22 -0.65 -3.98 -24.88
C GLY A 22 -1.70 -4.43 -23.86
N PHE A 23 -2.83 -3.76 -23.81
CA PHE A 23 -3.95 -4.09 -22.92
C PHE A 23 -4.62 -5.45 -23.19
N ASP A 24 -4.46 -6.00 -24.37
CA ASP A 24 -5.03 -7.31 -24.77
C ASP A 24 -4.09 -8.46 -24.45
N THR A 25 -2.93 -8.19 -23.85
CA THR A 25 -1.97 -9.22 -23.47
C THR A 25 -2.54 -10.12 -22.38
N VAL A 26 -2.54 -11.43 -22.64
CA VAL A 26 -2.90 -12.44 -21.63
C VAL A 26 -1.78 -12.54 -20.61
N ILE A 27 -2.11 -12.40 -19.32
CA ILE A 27 -1.17 -12.49 -18.19
C ILE A 27 -1.53 -13.68 -17.28
N GLY A 28 -0.53 -14.31 -16.68
CA GLY A 28 -0.72 -15.46 -15.80
C GLY A 28 -0.26 -16.78 -16.43
N GLU A 29 -0.90 -17.90 -16.07
CA GLU A 29 -0.52 -19.21 -16.60
C GLU A 29 -0.71 -19.24 -18.13
N GLY A 30 0.39 -19.48 -18.86
CA GLY A 30 0.41 -19.51 -20.32
C GLY A 30 0.52 -18.13 -21.00
N GLY A 31 0.63 -17.03 -20.23
CA GLY A 31 0.77 -15.67 -20.73
C GLY A 31 2.04 -14.97 -20.25
N ALA A 32 2.08 -13.63 -20.40
CA ALA A 32 3.19 -12.82 -19.96
C ALA A 32 3.34 -12.84 -18.43
N SER A 33 4.59 -12.92 -17.95
CA SER A 33 4.89 -12.83 -16.53
C SER A 33 5.12 -11.39 -16.13
N LEU A 34 4.43 -10.94 -15.06
CA LEU A 34 4.59 -9.61 -14.49
C LEU A 34 5.32 -9.68 -13.15
N SER A 35 6.13 -8.65 -12.87
CA SER A 35 6.73 -8.46 -11.54
C SER A 35 5.66 -8.21 -10.46
N GLY A 36 6.03 -8.37 -9.18
CA GLY A 36 5.13 -8.07 -8.07
C GLY A 36 4.64 -6.62 -8.07
N GLY A 37 5.54 -5.67 -8.36
CA GLY A 37 5.20 -4.24 -8.45
C GLY A 37 4.27 -3.90 -9.62
N GLU A 38 4.46 -4.55 -10.77
CA GLU A 38 3.57 -4.41 -11.93
C GLU A 38 2.16 -4.93 -11.64
N LYS A 39 2.05 -6.12 -11.03
CA LYS A 39 0.76 -6.68 -10.59
C LYS A 39 0.05 -5.77 -9.60
N GLN A 40 0.78 -5.20 -8.66
CA GLN A 40 0.22 -4.29 -7.67
C GLN A 40 -0.31 -3.00 -8.32
N ARG A 41 0.42 -2.41 -9.26
CA ARG A 41 -0.03 -1.21 -9.99
C ARG A 41 -1.27 -1.48 -10.83
N ILE A 42 -1.39 -2.65 -11.47
CA ILE A 42 -2.63 -3.05 -12.17
C ILE A 42 -3.80 -3.17 -11.18
N SER A 43 -3.57 -3.75 -10.00
CA SER A 43 -4.61 -3.82 -8.96
C SER A 43 -5.05 -2.43 -8.50
N ILE A 44 -4.14 -1.48 -8.38
CA ILE A 44 -4.45 -0.08 -8.07
C ILE A 44 -5.27 0.56 -9.20
N ALA A 45 -4.92 0.34 -10.48
CA ALA A 45 -5.70 0.81 -11.62
C ALA A 45 -7.15 0.32 -11.58
N ARG A 46 -7.36 -0.95 -11.26
CA ARG A 46 -8.70 -1.53 -11.07
C ARG A 46 -9.48 -0.85 -9.94
N CYS A 47 -8.80 -0.52 -8.84
CA CYS A 47 -9.43 0.22 -7.73
C CYS A 47 -9.77 1.66 -8.12
N ILE A 48 -8.95 2.32 -8.93
CA ILE A 48 -9.23 3.67 -9.47
C ILE A 48 -10.48 3.64 -10.35
N LEU A 49 -10.59 2.66 -11.25
CA LEU A 49 -11.76 2.47 -12.11
C LEU A 49 -13.05 2.20 -11.31
N LYS A 50 -12.96 1.41 -10.23
CA LYS A 50 -14.09 1.11 -9.36
C LYS A 50 -14.60 2.32 -8.59
N ASP A 51 -13.74 3.27 -8.32
CA ASP A 51 -14.02 4.54 -7.64
C ASP A 51 -14.80 4.42 -6.31
N ALA A 52 -14.49 3.40 -5.53
CA ALA A 52 -15.12 3.18 -4.22
C ALA A 52 -14.71 4.27 -3.20
N PRO A 53 -15.62 4.75 -2.34
CA PRO A 53 -15.32 5.80 -1.34
C PRO A 53 -14.41 5.34 -0.21
N ILE A 54 -14.33 4.02 0.02
CA ILE A 54 -13.46 3.40 1.03
C ILE A 54 -12.52 2.44 0.33
N VAL A 55 -11.22 2.60 0.55
CA VAL A 55 -10.16 1.74 0.03
C VAL A 55 -9.51 1.00 1.19
N ILE A 56 -9.39 -0.32 1.07
CA ILE A 56 -8.66 -1.15 2.03
C ILE A 56 -7.36 -1.59 1.37
N LEU A 57 -6.24 -1.29 2.00
CA LEU A 57 -4.91 -1.64 1.54
C LEU A 57 -4.22 -2.54 2.57
N ASP A 58 -3.85 -3.75 2.16
CA ASP A 58 -2.96 -4.61 2.94
C ASP A 58 -1.52 -4.39 2.50
N GLU A 59 -0.70 -3.85 3.40
CA GLU A 59 0.70 -3.51 3.14
C GLU A 59 1.64 -4.73 3.27
N ALA A 60 1.15 -5.93 3.55
CA ALA A 60 1.90 -7.18 3.63
C ALA A 60 2.40 -7.60 2.23
N THR A 61 3.25 -6.79 1.62
CA THR A 61 3.75 -7.03 0.28
C THR A 61 5.21 -7.42 0.28
N ALA A 62 5.53 -8.34 -0.65
CA ALA A 62 6.87 -8.74 -1.01
C ALA A 62 7.82 -7.54 -1.18
N SER A 63 9.11 -7.78 -1.01
CA SER A 63 10.15 -6.81 -1.32
C SER A 63 10.01 -6.36 -2.77
N VAL A 64 9.65 -5.11 -2.96
CA VAL A 64 9.60 -4.43 -4.26
C VAL A 64 10.86 -3.57 -4.34
N ASP A 65 11.48 -3.50 -5.52
CA ASP A 65 12.62 -2.60 -5.72
C ASP A 65 12.22 -1.12 -5.54
N LEU A 66 13.21 -0.26 -5.27
CA LEU A 66 12.98 1.14 -4.91
C LEU A 66 12.21 1.93 -5.99
N ASP A 67 12.44 1.65 -7.27
CA ASP A 67 11.77 2.36 -8.37
C ASP A 67 10.29 1.97 -8.44
N ASN A 68 10.00 0.68 -8.32
CA ASN A 68 8.63 0.20 -8.24
C ASN A 68 7.92 0.69 -6.98
N GLU A 69 8.61 0.77 -5.84
CA GLU A 69 8.04 1.31 -4.60
C GLU A 69 7.58 2.75 -4.77
N ARG A 70 8.39 3.60 -5.40
CA ARG A 70 8.03 5.00 -5.69
C ARG A 70 6.77 5.09 -6.57
N HIS A 71 6.73 4.35 -7.68
CA HIS A 71 5.57 4.33 -8.58
C HIS A 71 4.30 3.82 -7.89
N ILE A 72 4.42 2.82 -7.01
CA ILE A 72 3.30 2.32 -6.20
C ILE A 72 2.80 3.39 -5.23
N GLN A 73 3.69 4.13 -4.56
CA GLN A 73 3.30 5.21 -3.64
C GLN A 73 2.58 6.35 -4.36
N GLU A 74 3.07 6.74 -5.54
CA GLU A 74 2.41 7.73 -6.39
C GLU A 74 1.00 7.25 -6.80
N ALA A 75 0.87 6.00 -7.22
CA ALA A 75 -0.40 5.40 -7.61
C ALA A 75 -1.40 5.31 -6.44
N ILE A 76 -0.94 4.96 -5.24
CA ILE A 76 -1.76 4.95 -4.02
C ILE A 76 -2.22 6.37 -3.68
N THR A 77 -1.36 7.36 -3.79
CA THR A 77 -1.71 8.77 -3.54
C THR A 77 -2.86 9.23 -4.44
N GLU A 78 -2.81 8.87 -5.73
CA GLU A 78 -3.91 9.16 -6.65
C GLU A 78 -5.19 8.38 -6.31
N LEU A 79 -5.07 7.10 -5.96
CA LEU A 79 -6.21 6.24 -5.62
C LEU A 79 -6.99 6.79 -4.42
N VAL A 80 -6.31 7.29 -3.38
CA VAL A 80 -6.95 7.66 -2.10
C VAL A 80 -7.41 9.12 -2.04
N ARG A 81 -7.15 9.90 -3.07
CA ARG A 81 -7.51 11.32 -3.11
C ARG A 81 -9.02 11.50 -2.89
N GLY A 82 -9.38 12.18 -1.78
CA GLY A 82 -10.76 12.42 -1.40
C GLY A 82 -11.52 11.19 -0.86
N LYS A 83 -10.80 10.12 -0.50
CA LYS A 83 -11.39 8.86 -0.02
C LYS A 83 -10.91 8.51 1.38
N THR A 84 -11.60 7.58 2.01
CA THR A 84 -11.14 6.99 3.28
C THR A 84 -10.23 5.79 2.97
N LEU A 85 -9.01 5.84 3.47
CA LEU A 85 -8.04 4.76 3.34
C LEU A 85 -7.90 4.00 4.67
N LEU A 86 -8.20 2.70 4.64
CA LEU A 86 -7.89 1.78 5.73
C LEU A 86 -6.66 0.96 5.34
N VAL A 87 -5.57 1.09 6.10
CA VAL A 87 -4.32 0.36 5.85
C VAL A 87 -4.08 -0.66 6.94
N ILE A 88 -3.84 -1.91 6.56
CA ILE A 88 -3.22 -2.92 7.43
C ILE A 88 -1.71 -2.71 7.30
N ALA A 89 -1.16 -1.91 8.24
CA ALA A 89 0.20 -1.40 8.10
C ALA A 89 1.24 -2.28 8.78
N HIS A 90 2.34 -2.49 8.08
CA HIS A 90 3.52 -3.21 8.56
C HIS A 90 4.77 -2.32 8.63
N ARG A 91 4.73 -1.12 8.02
CA ARG A 91 5.84 -0.16 7.99
C ARG A 91 5.60 0.98 8.98
N LEU A 92 6.62 1.30 9.78
CA LEU A 92 6.53 2.35 10.79
C LEU A 92 6.15 3.71 10.20
N ASN A 93 6.67 4.06 9.03
CA ASN A 93 6.38 5.35 8.40
C ASN A 93 4.91 5.49 8.03
N THR A 94 4.29 4.43 7.49
CA THR A 94 2.85 4.40 7.17
C THR A 94 2.01 4.57 8.44
N ILE A 95 2.37 3.86 9.50
CA ILE A 95 1.66 3.94 10.79
C ILE A 95 1.73 5.36 11.37
N ARG A 96 2.93 5.97 11.39
CA ARG A 96 3.13 7.32 11.94
C ARG A 96 2.37 8.41 11.18
N ALA A 97 2.24 8.26 9.87
CA ALA A 97 1.57 9.23 9.01
C ALA A 97 0.03 9.14 9.01
N ALA A 98 -0.54 8.12 9.65
CA ALA A 98 -1.99 7.93 9.68
C ALA A 98 -2.70 8.98 10.56
N ASP A 99 -3.83 9.49 10.08
CA ASP A 99 -4.69 10.41 10.83
C ASP A 99 -5.26 9.75 12.09
N LYS A 100 -5.51 8.45 12.02
CA LYS A 100 -6.01 7.64 13.12
C LYS A 100 -5.43 6.24 13.07
N ILE A 101 -4.91 5.79 14.19
CA ILE A 101 -4.38 4.44 14.39
C ILE A 101 -5.37 3.66 15.23
N VAL A 102 -5.63 2.42 14.85
CA VAL A 102 -6.45 1.46 15.58
C VAL A 102 -5.61 0.24 15.91
N VAL A 103 -5.48 -0.07 17.18
CA VAL A 103 -4.77 -1.26 17.67
C VAL A 103 -5.79 -2.34 17.99
N VAL A 104 -5.70 -3.46 17.31
CA VAL A 104 -6.57 -4.62 17.53
C VAL A 104 -5.80 -5.67 18.32
N SER A 105 -6.38 -6.14 19.41
CA SER A 105 -5.85 -7.21 20.25
C SER A 105 -6.99 -8.13 20.69
N GLU A 106 -6.79 -9.43 20.60
CA GLU A 106 -7.78 -10.45 20.98
C GLU A 106 -9.17 -10.22 20.32
N GLY A 107 -9.18 -9.80 19.06
CA GLY A 107 -10.41 -9.55 18.29
C GLY A 107 -11.18 -8.27 18.70
N LYS A 108 -10.58 -7.39 19.50
CA LYS A 108 -11.18 -6.14 19.97
C LYS A 108 -10.27 -4.95 19.69
N ILE A 109 -10.87 -3.77 19.59
CA ILE A 109 -10.12 -2.52 19.57
C ILE A 109 -9.59 -2.25 20.97
N ALA A 110 -8.28 -2.42 21.15
CA ALA A 110 -7.60 -2.19 22.43
C ALA A 110 -7.24 -0.72 22.62
N GLU A 111 -6.75 -0.06 21.58
CA GLU A 111 -6.35 1.35 21.60
C GLU A 111 -6.71 2.03 20.28
N GLN A 112 -6.98 3.33 20.34
CA GLN A 112 -7.14 4.15 19.14
C GLN A 112 -6.72 5.60 19.41
N GLY A 113 -6.18 6.25 18.39
CA GLY A 113 -5.73 7.66 18.46
C GLY A 113 -4.69 7.98 17.40
N THR A 114 -4.07 9.14 17.52
CA THR A 114 -2.92 9.52 16.71
C THR A 114 -1.63 8.86 17.25
N HIS A 115 -0.57 8.88 16.46
CA HIS A 115 0.76 8.40 16.88
C HIS A 115 1.17 8.99 18.23
N ASP A 116 1.14 10.31 18.37
CA ASP A 116 1.57 11.00 19.58
C ASP A 116 0.70 10.68 20.80
N GLN A 117 -0.62 10.58 20.61
CA GLN A 117 -1.54 10.22 21.69
C GLN A 117 -1.27 8.80 22.22
N LEU A 118 -1.04 7.85 21.31
CA LEU A 118 -0.80 6.46 21.68
C LEU A 118 0.58 6.25 22.31
N LEU A 119 1.60 6.97 21.86
CA LEU A 119 2.91 6.96 22.53
C LEU A 119 2.83 7.46 23.97
N LYS A 120 2.13 8.58 24.20
CA LYS A 120 1.96 9.15 25.55
C LYS A 120 1.21 8.23 26.50
N ARG A 121 0.31 7.37 25.98
CA ARG A 121 -0.41 6.39 26.81
C ARG A 121 0.50 5.28 27.35
N GLY A 122 1.59 4.96 26.69
CA GLY A 122 2.51 3.91 27.11
C GLY A 122 1.95 2.49 27.03
N GLY A 123 0.93 2.25 26.20
CA GLY A 123 0.24 0.97 26.07
C GLY A 123 0.81 0.01 25.04
N ILE A 124 -0.07 -0.80 24.42
CA ILE A 124 0.31 -1.82 23.42
C ILE A 124 1.02 -1.18 22.22
N TYR A 125 0.50 -0.06 21.73
CA TYR A 125 1.10 0.66 20.61
C TYR A 125 2.52 1.13 20.90
N ASN A 126 2.73 1.74 22.07
CA ASN A 126 4.05 2.22 22.47
C ASN A 126 5.08 1.07 22.53
N ASN A 127 4.70 -0.06 23.12
CA ASN A 127 5.55 -1.25 23.19
C ASN A 127 5.87 -1.79 21.79
N PHE A 128 4.90 -1.83 20.89
CA PHE A 128 5.08 -2.25 19.50
C PHE A 128 6.08 -1.35 18.76
N ILE A 129 5.98 -0.03 18.91
CA ILE A 129 6.88 0.93 18.25
C ILE A 129 8.32 0.73 18.75
N HIS A 130 8.53 0.61 20.05
CA HIS A 130 9.87 0.39 20.64
C HIS A 130 10.51 -0.93 20.18
N LEU A 131 9.72 -2.01 20.08
CA LEU A 131 10.20 -3.28 19.55
C LEU A 131 10.66 -3.16 18.09
N ARG A 132 9.88 -2.50 17.25
CA ARG A 132 10.19 -2.28 15.83
C ARG A 132 11.43 -1.40 15.63
N GLU A 133 11.58 -0.37 16.43
CA GLU A 133 12.78 0.50 16.39
C GLU A 133 14.05 -0.26 16.77
N ARG A 134 13.99 -1.11 17.79
CA ARG A 134 15.12 -1.98 18.19
C ARG A 134 15.50 -2.97 17.08
N GLN A 135 14.51 -3.61 16.44
CA GLN A 135 14.78 -4.52 15.32
C GLN A 135 15.50 -3.81 14.18
N ARG A 136 15.02 -2.60 13.79
CA ARG A 136 15.65 -1.81 12.74
C ARG A 136 17.07 -1.40 13.04
N LEU A 137 17.38 -1.09 14.30
CA LEU A 137 18.74 -0.76 14.71
C LEU A 137 19.66 -1.98 14.68
N ALA A 138 19.15 -3.17 14.99
CA ALA A 138 19.92 -4.42 14.94
C ALA A 138 20.19 -4.91 13.50
N GLU A 139 19.33 -4.61 12.55
CA GLU A 139 19.51 -4.97 11.14
C GLU A 139 20.47 -4.04 10.38
N ASN A 140 20.70 -2.82 10.88
CA ASN A 140 21.56 -1.80 10.28
C ASN A 140 22.94 -1.65 10.98
N GLY A 141 23.25 -2.47 11.95
CA GLY A 141 24.52 -2.53 12.68
C GLY A 141 25.26 -3.82 12.42
#